data_48ed70cb01a4d2211a8d74503981edad
#
_entry.id   48ed70cb01a4d2211a8d74503981edad
#
_cell.length_a   1.000
_cell.length_b   1.000
_cell.length_c   1.000
_cell.angle_alpha   90.00
_cell.angle_beta   90.00
_cell.angle_gamma   90.00
#
_symmetry.space_group_name_H-M   'P 1'
#
loop_
_entity.id
_entity.type
_entity.pdbx_description
1 polymer ?
#
loop_
_entity_poly.entity_id
_entity_poly.type
_entity_poly.pdbx_seq_one_letter_code
_entity_poly.pdbx_strand_id
1 'polypeptide(L)'
;PGEMMQMGSRHPISIVKNQMIDIFSTIGFNVSEGPEIEDDWHNFTALNLPEYHPARDMQDTFFIQTNPDVLLRTHTSSVQVRYMENNQPPIRTISPGRVFRNEAVSSRSHCIFHQVEGLYIDKDVSFADLKQTLLYFTKEMFGKSKIRLRPSYFPFTEPSAEIDIYWGLKTETDYRITKGTGWLEIGGCGMVDPNVLKNCGINPDEHTGFAFGMGVERIAMLLYQIGDIRMFYEN
;
A
#
# COMPACT_ATOMS: atom_id res chain seq x y z
N PRO A 1 -24.27 -29.24 32.31
CA PRO A 1 -24.31 -28.38 31.13
C PRO A 1 -22.93 -27.78 30.95
N GLY A 2 -22.24 -28.17 29.87
CA GLY A 2 -20.94 -27.63 29.57
C GLY A 2 -21.06 -26.17 29.16
N GLU A 3 -20.12 -25.31 29.60
CA GLU A 3 -20.03 -23.95 29.16
C GLU A 3 -19.92 -23.92 27.62
N MET A 4 -20.75 -23.11 26.96
CA MET A 4 -20.62 -22.90 25.54
C MET A 4 -19.23 -22.29 25.29
N MET A 5 -18.39 -22.98 24.52
CA MET A 5 -17.15 -22.41 24.01
C MET A 5 -17.51 -21.13 23.25
N GLN A 6 -17.05 -19.97 23.74
CA GLN A 6 -17.12 -18.75 22.98
C GLN A 6 -16.22 -18.93 21.75
N MET A 7 -16.81 -18.98 20.57
CA MET A 7 -16.05 -18.98 19.32
C MET A 7 -15.38 -17.62 19.18
N GLY A 8 -14.06 -17.60 19.08
CA GLY A 8 -13.29 -16.39 18.79
C GLY A 8 -13.68 -15.82 17.41
N SER A 9 -13.55 -14.50 17.24
CA SER A 9 -13.70 -13.82 15.96
C SER A 9 -12.34 -13.43 15.39
N ARG A 10 -12.26 -13.30 14.05
CA ARG A 10 -11.06 -12.75 13.41
C ARG A 10 -11.08 -11.23 13.53
N HIS A 11 -9.89 -10.65 13.76
CA HIS A 11 -9.72 -9.21 13.83
C HIS A 11 -10.08 -8.54 12.47
N PRO A 12 -10.78 -7.38 12.45
CA PRO A 12 -11.19 -6.70 11.21
C PRO A 12 -10.05 -6.45 10.23
N ILE A 13 -8.87 -6.05 10.71
CA ILE A 13 -7.68 -5.87 9.86
C ILE A 13 -7.30 -7.16 9.15
N SER A 14 -7.33 -8.30 9.84
CA SER A 14 -7.03 -9.60 9.24
C SER A 14 -8.06 -10.00 8.18
N ILE A 15 -9.33 -9.71 8.43
CA ILE A 15 -10.41 -9.98 7.46
C ILE A 15 -10.21 -9.15 6.20
N VAL A 16 -10.03 -7.84 6.35
CA VAL A 16 -9.85 -6.92 5.21
C VAL A 16 -8.56 -7.22 4.44
N LYS A 17 -7.45 -7.46 5.14
CA LYS A 17 -6.19 -7.85 4.49
C LYS A 17 -6.36 -9.11 3.64
N ASN A 18 -6.99 -10.15 4.19
CA ASN A 18 -7.20 -11.40 3.45
C ASN A 18 -8.14 -11.18 2.25
N GLN A 19 -9.21 -10.39 2.40
CA GLN A 19 -10.08 -10.03 1.29
C GLN A 19 -9.33 -9.30 0.16
N MET A 20 -8.43 -8.36 0.49
CA MET A 20 -7.56 -7.71 -0.49
C MET A 20 -6.67 -8.71 -1.21
N ILE A 21 -6.04 -9.64 -0.46
CA ILE A 21 -5.21 -10.71 -1.03
C ILE A 21 -6.01 -11.57 -1.99
N ASP A 22 -7.20 -12.02 -1.60
CA ASP A 22 -8.06 -12.87 -2.41
C ASP A 22 -8.47 -12.17 -3.72
N ILE A 23 -8.84 -10.88 -3.66
CA ILE A 23 -9.20 -10.09 -4.85
C ILE A 23 -8.03 -10.03 -5.85
N PHE A 24 -6.82 -9.67 -5.39
CA PHE A 24 -5.66 -9.58 -6.28
C PHE A 24 -5.20 -10.95 -6.78
N SER A 25 -5.29 -12.00 -5.96
CA SER A 25 -4.97 -13.37 -6.37
C SER A 25 -5.86 -13.85 -7.51
N THR A 26 -7.14 -13.45 -7.53
CA THR A 26 -8.09 -13.79 -8.61
C THR A 26 -7.63 -13.26 -9.99
N ILE A 27 -6.87 -12.17 -10.03
CA ILE A 27 -6.31 -11.59 -11.25
C ILE A 27 -4.82 -11.89 -11.43
N GLY A 28 -4.32 -12.92 -10.75
CA GLY A 28 -3.00 -13.52 -10.98
C GLY A 28 -1.85 -12.88 -10.22
N PHE A 29 -2.11 -12.10 -9.17
CA PHE A 29 -1.05 -11.65 -8.28
C PHE A 29 -0.69 -12.74 -7.27
N ASN A 30 0.60 -13.01 -7.15
CA ASN A 30 1.15 -13.84 -6.08
C ASN A 30 1.39 -13.01 -4.82
N VAL A 31 1.48 -13.66 -3.67
CA VAL A 31 1.85 -13.01 -2.41
C VAL A 31 3.35 -13.11 -2.21
N SER A 32 4.00 -12.00 -1.95
CA SER A 32 5.40 -11.94 -1.51
C SER A 32 5.50 -11.37 -0.11
N GLU A 33 6.37 -11.94 0.71
CA GLU A 33 6.62 -11.51 2.07
C GLU A 33 8.10 -11.14 2.24
N GLY A 34 8.40 -10.28 3.20
CA GLY A 34 9.74 -9.85 3.52
C GLY A 34 9.88 -9.39 4.96
N PRO A 35 11.10 -9.09 5.41
CA PRO A 35 11.37 -8.72 6.78
C PRO A 35 10.74 -7.37 7.16
N GLU A 36 10.42 -7.20 8.45
CA GLU A 36 10.01 -5.91 9.01
C GLU A 36 11.21 -5.03 9.37
N ILE A 37 12.34 -5.64 9.64
CA ILE A 37 13.63 -4.95 9.85
C ILE A 37 14.36 -4.90 8.52
N GLU A 38 14.66 -3.70 8.07
CA GLU A 38 15.23 -3.44 6.76
C GLU A 38 16.53 -2.62 6.85
N ASP A 39 17.29 -2.69 5.78
CA ASP A 39 18.41 -1.80 5.54
C ASP A 39 17.98 -0.57 4.70
N ASP A 40 18.89 0.38 4.62
CA ASP A 40 18.70 1.60 3.83
C ASP A 40 18.46 1.34 2.35
N TRP A 41 19.17 0.37 1.77
CA TRP A 41 19.07 0.08 0.35
C TRP A 41 17.65 -0.29 -0.06
N HIS A 42 17.07 -1.29 0.61
CA HIS A 42 15.75 -1.80 0.26
C HIS A 42 14.61 -0.84 0.64
N ASN A 43 14.78 -0.07 1.71
CA ASN A 43 13.71 0.84 2.15
C ASN A 43 13.74 2.21 1.46
N PHE A 44 14.90 2.65 0.97
CA PHE A 44 15.06 4.00 0.43
C PHE A 44 15.83 4.05 -0.89
N THR A 45 17.10 3.67 -0.92
CA THR A 45 18.00 3.98 -2.03
C THR A 45 17.56 3.31 -3.33
N ALA A 46 17.19 2.02 -3.31
CA ALA A 46 16.70 1.30 -4.49
C ALA A 46 15.39 1.90 -5.05
N LEU A 47 14.63 2.61 -4.22
CA LEU A 47 13.37 3.26 -4.54
C LEU A 47 13.54 4.76 -4.93
N ASN A 48 14.71 5.16 -5.43
CA ASN A 48 15.02 6.56 -5.80
C ASN A 48 14.97 7.56 -4.64
N LEU A 49 15.23 7.12 -3.43
CA LEU A 49 15.31 7.96 -2.23
C LEU A 49 16.79 8.02 -1.76
N PRO A 50 17.69 8.73 -2.45
CA PRO A 50 19.08 8.87 -2.01
C PRO A 50 19.16 9.63 -0.68
N GLU A 51 20.32 9.57 -0.02
CA GLU A 51 20.52 10.07 1.35
C GLU A 51 20.02 11.50 1.58
N TYR A 52 20.19 12.38 0.59
CA TYR A 52 19.81 13.80 0.65
C TYR A 52 18.47 14.11 -0.07
N HIS A 53 17.66 13.10 -0.40
CA HIS A 53 16.38 13.34 -1.06
C HIS A 53 15.35 13.87 -0.06
N PRO A 54 14.68 15.04 -0.34
CA PRO A 54 13.74 15.64 0.63
C PRO A 54 12.60 14.71 1.07
N ALA A 55 12.13 13.83 0.19
CA ALA A 55 11.08 12.89 0.53
C ALA A 55 11.53 11.81 1.53
N ARG A 56 12.86 11.57 1.66
CA ARG A 56 13.42 10.64 2.65
C ARG A 56 13.34 11.23 4.07
N ASP A 57 13.64 12.52 4.21
CA ASP A 57 13.55 13.24 5.49
C ASP A 57 12.11 13.40 5.97
N MET A 58 11.13 13.34 5.05
CA MET A 58 9.71 13.46 5.36
C MET A 58 9.10 12.16 5.93
N GLN A 59 9.85 11.05 5.93
CA GLN A 59 9.39 9.78 6.46
C GLN A 59 9.93 9.61 7.87
N ASP A 60 9.08 9.81 8.84
CA ASP A 60 9.39 9.49 10.23
C ASP A 60 9.71 7.99 10.37
N THR A 61 10.98 7.70 10.55
CA THR A 61 11.52 6.33 10.53
C THR A 61 12.01 5.93 11.91
N PHE A 62 11.70 4.71 12.32
CA PHE A 62 12.30 4.09 13.50
C PHE A 62 13.62 3.42 13.12
N PHE A 63 14.74 4.04 13.45
CA PHE A 63 16.06 3.44 13.32
C PHE A 63 16.36 2.56 14.52
N ILE A 64 16.80 1.32 14.26
CA ILE A 64 17.30 0.37 15.26
C ILE A 64 18.79 0.59 15.47
N GLN A 65 19.48 0.90 14.37
CA GLN A 65 20.91 1.18 14.34
C GLN A 65 21.20 2.21 13.26
N THR A 66 22.19 3.06 13.52
CA THR A 66 22.75 3.96 12.52
C THR A 66 24.19 3.57 12.25
N ASN A 67 24.63 3.69 10.99
CA ASN A 67 25.96 3.38 10.50
C ASN A 67 26.44 1.91 10.70
N PRO A 68 26.00 0.94 9.85
CA PRO A 68 25.03 1.12 8.77
C PRO A 68 23.60 1.24 9.30
N ASP A 69 22.74 1.90 8.53
CA ASP A 69 21.35 2.09 8.91
C ASP A 69 20.56 0.79 8.85
N VAL A 70 19.98 0.44 9.99
CA VAL A 70 19.02 -0.64 10.17
C VAL A 70 17.76 -0.04 10.78
N LEU A 71 16.62 -0.29 10.17
CA LEU A 71 15.38 0.39 10.49
C LEU A 71 14.16 -0.53 10.44
N LEU A 72 13.04 -0.08 10.99
CA LEU A 72 11.74 -0.68 10.76
C LEU A 72 11.16 -0.12 9.46
N ARG A 73 10.75 -1.00 8.54
CA ARG A 73 10.25 -0.59 7.21
C ARG A 73 9.09 0.40 7.31
N THR A 74 9.13 1.45 6.52
CA THR A 74 8.12 2.50 6.48
C THR A 74 6.99 2.22 5.47
N HIS A 75 7.20 1.24 4.61
CA HIS A 75 6.27 0.74 3.59
C HIS A 75 6.65 -0.70 3.22
N THR A 76 5.79 -1.38 2.47
CA THR A 76 6.08 -2.75 1.98
C THR A 76 6.76 -2.77 0.61
N SER A 77 7.11 -1.61 0.04
CA SER A 77 7.88 -1.50 -1.21
C SER A 77 9.27 -2.13 -1.10
N SER A 78 9.84 -2.22 0.11
CA SER A 78 11.09 -2.97 0.35
C SER A 78 10.99 -4.44 -0.06
N VAL A 79 9.81 -5.05 0.14
CA VAL A 79 9.54 -6.42 -0.31
C VAL A 79 9.53 -6.49 -1.84
N GLN A 80 9.00 -5.46 -2.50
CA GLN A 80 9.01 -5.38 -3.96
C GLN A 80 10.45 -5.31 -4.52
N VAL A 81 11.32 -4.52 -3.88
CA VAL A 81 12.77 -4.45 -4.23
C VAL A 81 13.39 -5.84 -4.13
N ARG A 82 13.24 -6.50 -2.96
CA ARG A 82 13.76 -7.87 -2.75
C ARG A 82 13.21 -8.86 -3.76
N TYR A 83 11.95 -8.73 -4.13
CA TYR A 83 11.32 -9.61 -5.11
C TYR A 83 11.91 -9.38 -6.51
N MET A 84 12.07 -8.13 -6.94
CA MET A 84 12.69 -7.78 -8.22
C MET A 84 14.15 -8.22 -8.34
N GLU A 85 14.95 -8.11 -7.27
CA GLU A 85 16.35 -8.55 -7.25
C GLU A 85 16.51 -10.07 -7.46
N ASN A 86 15.50 -10.85 -7.08
CA ASN A 86 15.54 -12.31 -7.11
C ASN A 86 14.67 -12.94 -8.20
N ASN A 87 13.92 -12.14 -8.97
CA ASN A 87 13.01 -12.64 -10.00
C ASN A 87 13.08 -11.79 -11.26
N GLN A 88 12.95 -12.44 -12.40
CA GLN A 88 12.85 -11.75 -13.70
C GLN A 88 11.38 -11.56 -14.11
N PRO A 89 11.06 -10.54 -14.91
CA PRO A 89 9.73 -10.38 -15.48
C PRO A 89 9.31 -11.60 -16.33
N PRO A 90 7.99 -11.95 -16.36
CA PRO A 90 6.90 -11.17 -15.80
C PRO A 90 6.78 -11.30 -14.29
N ILE A 91 6.65 -10.18 -13.59
CA ILE A 91 6.42 -10.08 -12.14
C ILE A 91 5.00 -9.58 -11.90
N ARG A 92 4.23 -10.30 -11.09
CA ARG A 92 2.91 -9.87 -10.63
C ARG A 92 2.74 -10.32 -9.20
N THR A 93 2.95 -9.40 -8.25
CA THR A 93 2.98 -9.72 -6.83
C THR A 93 2.30 -8.65 -5.98
N ILE A 94 1.74 -9.06 -4.85
CA ILE A 94 1.30 -8.17 -3.77
C ILE A 94 2.12 -8.45 -2.52
N SER A 95 2.43 -7.41 -1.77
CA SER A 95 3.23 -7.46 -0.55
C SER A 95 2.41 -6.94 0.62
N PRO A 96 1.64 -7.82 1.30
CA PRO A 96 0.92 -7.45 2.52
C PRO A 96 1.88 -7.45 3.72
N GLY A 97 1.76 -6.46 4.60
CA GLY A 97 2.59 -6.46 5.81
C GLY A 97 2.39 -5.27 6.72
N ARG A 98 2.91 -5.39 7.94
CA ARG A 98 3.02 -4.28 8.89
C ARG A 98 4.11 -3.31 8.45
N VAL A 99 3.86 -2.04 8.71
CA VAL A 99 4.80 -0.96 8.47
C VAL A 99 4.81 -0.02 9.69
N PHE A 100 5.88 0.75 9.81
CA PHE A 100 6.18 1.51 11.00
C PHE A 100 6.56 2.93 10.61
N ARG A 101 5.91 3.93 11.25
CA ARG A 101 6.24 5.34 11.06
C ARG A 101 6.25 6.04 12.40
N ASN A 102 7.27 6.83 12.64
CA ASN A 102 7.40 7.58 13.90
C ASN A 102 6.48 8.81 13.91
N GLU A 103 5.20 8.57 13.67
CA GLU A 103 4.15 9.60 13.65
C GLU A 103 3.41 9.65 14.99
N ALA A 104 2.92 10.84 15.34
CA ALA A 104 2.06 10.99 16.48
C ALA A 104 0.75 10.23 16.31
N VAL A 105 0.38 9.43 17.30
CA VAL A 105 -0.89 8.68 17.29
C VAL A 105 -2.07 9.62 17.36
N SER A 106 -3.03 9.46 16.46
CA SER A 106 -4.26 10.26 16.37
C SER A 106 -5.44 9.38 15.96
N SER A 107 -6.60 9.97 15.78
CA SER A 107 -7.76 9.24 15.22
C SER A 107 -7.57 8.80 13.75
N ARG A 108 -6.55 9.31 13.06
CA ARG A 108 -6.30 9.06 11.62
C ARG A 108 -4.94 8.46 11.32
N SER A 109 -4.02 8.44 12.27
CA SER A 109 -2.66 7.90 12.12
C SER A 109 -2.26 7.07 13.34
N HIS A 110 -1.48 6.03 13.11
CA HIS A 110 -0.89 5.19 14.12
C HIS A 110 0.55 4.85 13.72
N CYS A 111 1.44 4.72 14.69
CA CYS A 111 2.84 4.42 14.43
C CYS A 111 3.06 3.01 13.86
N ILE A 112 2.10 2.12 13.99
CA ILE A 112 2.04 0.78 13.39
C ILE A 112 0.76 0.71 12.57
N PHE A 113 0.85 0.30 11.31
CA PHE A 113 -0.31 0.01 10.47
C PHE A 113 0.04 -1.03 9.42
N HIS A 114 -0.93 -1.44 8.62
CA HIS A 114 -0.74 -2.47 7.60
C HIS A 114 -0.93 -1.88 6.20
N GLN A 115 -0.08 -2.32 5.28
CA GLN A 115 -0.20 -2.02 3.86
C GLN A 115 -0.38 -3.30 3.05
N VAL A 116 -1.04 -3.15 1.91
CA VAL A 116 -0.95 -4.08 0.79
C VAL A 116 -0.47 -3.26 -0.39
N GLU A 117 0.72 -3.57 -0.87
CA GLU A 117 1.28 -2.97 -2.07
C GLU A 117 1.35 -3.98 -3.20
N GLY A 118 1.09 -3.55 -4.43
CA GLY A 118 1.14 -4.38 -5.61
C GLY A 118 2.17 -3.89 -6.61
N LEU A 119 2.78 -4.85 -7.32
CA LEU A 119 3.77 -4.62 -8.37
C LEU A 119 3.46 -5.52 -9.56
N TYR A 120 3.36 -4.93 -10.75
CA TYR A 120 3.27 -5.65 -11.99
C TYR A 120 4.30 -5.12 -12.98
N ILE A 121 5.19 -6.01 -13.45
CA ILE A 121 6.23 -5.69 -14.43
C ILE A 121 6.15 -6.74 -15.55
N ASP A 122 6.04 -6.27 -16.78
CA ASP A 122 6.06 -7.10 -17.97
C ASP A 122 6.44 -6.24 -19.20
N LYS A 123 6.40 -6.81 -20.38
CA LYS A 123 6.52 -6.03 -21.63
C LYS A 123 5.25 -5.20 -21.83
N ASP A 124 5.44 -3.95 -22.25
CA ASP A 124 4.36 -3.04 -22.68
C ASP A 124 3.28 -2.76 -21.61
N VAL A 125 3.58 -2.90 -20.33
CA VAL A 125 2.65 -2.54 -19.24
C VAL A 125 2.41 -1.04 -19.23
N SER A 126 1.14 -0.64 -19.18
CA SER A 126 0.71 0.74 -19.33
C SER A 126 -0.05 1.28 -18.11
N PHE A 127 -0.21 2.61 -18.06
CA PHE A 127 -1.06 3.26 -17.06
C PHE A 127 -2.53 2.85 -17.18
N ALA A 128 -2.97 2.41 -18.37
CA ALA A 128 -4.31 1.86 -18.57
C ALA A 128 -4.49 0.52 -17.83
N ASP A 129 -3.46 -0.33 -17.80
CA ASP A 129 -3.47 -1.60 -17.07
C ASP A 129 -3.54 -1.36 -15.57
N LEU A 130 -2.79 -0.38 -15.05
CA LEU A 130 -2.90 0.08 -13.67
C LEU A 130 -4.34 0.50 -13.33
N LYS A 131 -4.92 1.37 -14.16
CA LYS A 131 -6.29 1.86 -13.96
C LYS A 131 -7.32 0.72 -13.97
N GLN A 132 -7.18 -0.23 -14.88
CA GLN A 132 -8.07 -1.41 -14.96
C GLN A 132 -7.95 -2.28 -13.71
N THR A 133 -6.73 -2.53 -13.24
CA THR A 133 -6.46 -3.29 -11.99
C THR A 133 -7.13 -2.62 -10.79
N LEU A 134 -7.00 -1.30 -10.66
CA LEU A 134 -7.60 -0.54 -9.57
C LEU A 134 -9.13 -0.48 -9.66
N LEU A 135 -9.68 -0.36 -10.87
CA LEU A 135 -11.13 -0.43 -11.10
C LEU A 135 -11.70 -1.79 -10.70
N TYR A 136 -11.01 -2.87 -11.05
CA TYR A 136 -11.40 -4.21 -10.64
C TYR A 136 -11.39 -4.33 -9.11
N PHE A 137 -10.27 -3.96 -8.48
CA PHE A 137 -10.14 -4.00 -7.01
C PHE A 137 -11.26 -3.22 -6.32
N THR A 138 -11.49 -1.98 -6.71
CA THR A 138 -12.49 -1.13 -6.04
C THR A 138 -13.91 -1.64 -6.25
N LYS A 139 -14.20 -2.24 -7.40
CA LYS A 139 -15.49 -2.89 -7.67
C LYS A 139 -15.71 -4.10 -6.75
N GLU A 140 -14.74 -4.99 -6.63
CA GLU A 140 -14.85 -6.18 -5.79
C GLU A 140 -14.88 -5.83 -4.29
N MET A 141 -14.09 -4.82 -3.87
CA MET A 141 -13.98 -4.43 -2.46
C MET A 141 -15.15 -3.58 -1.96
N PHE A 142 -15.65 -2.65 -2.77
CA PHE A 142 -16.65 -1.65 -2.36
C PHE A 142 -17.96 -1.72 -3.18
N GLY A 143 -18.07 -2.63 -4.14
CA GLY A 143 -19.19 -2.70 -5.06
C GLY A 143 -19.07 -1.66 -6.20
N LYS A 144 -20.19 -1.05 -6.59
CA LYS A 144 -20.19 -0.02 -7.65
C LYS A 144 -19.55 1.26 -7.13
N SER A 145 -18.28 1.46 -7.42
CA SER A 145 -17.55 2.66 -7.06
C SER A 145 -17.01 3.37 -8.31
N LYS A 146 -16.95 4.70 -8.23
CA LYS A 146 -16.20 5.50 -9.19
C LYS A 146 -14.83 5.77 -8.57
N ILE A 147 -13.78 5.66 -9.37
CA ILE A 147 -12.43 6.05 -8.96
C ILE A 147 -11.99 7.31 -9.70
N ARG A 148 -11.10 8.04 -9.08
CA ARG A 148 -10.38 9.17 -9.64
C ARG A 148 -8.91 8.99 -9.31
N LEU A 149 -8.04 9.19 -10.29
CA LEU A 149 -6.59 9.24 -10.11
C LEU A 149 -6.20 10.71 -10.16
N ARG A 150 -5.73 11.24 -9.04
CA ARG A 150 -5.23 12.62 -8.94
C ARG A 150 -3.71 12.61 -9.12
N PRO A 151 -3.14 13.45 -9.98
CA PRO A 151 -1.70 13.59 -10.07
C PRO A 151 -1.07 13.82 -8.70
N SER A 152 0.00 13.11 -8.41
CA SER A 152 0.78 13.21 -7.19
C SER A 152 2.26 12.98 -7.49
N TYR A 153 3.10 12.99 -6.49
CA TYR A 153 4.51 12.71 -6.61
C TYR A 153 4.94 11.63 -5.62
N PHE A 154 5.58 10.58 -6.16
CA PHE A 154 6.33 9.60 -5.39
C PHE A 154 7.67 9.38 -6.06
N PRO A 155 8.80 9.26 -5.32
CA PRO A 155 10.12 9.17 -5.93
C PRO A 155 10.35 7.88 -6.74
N PHE A 156 9.57 6.85 -6.49
CA PHE A 156 9.69 5.53 -7.11
C PHE A 156 8.72 5.28 -8.27
N THR A 157 7.87 6.25 -8.61
CA THR A 157 6.91 6.16 -9.74
C THR A 157 6.83 7.46 -10.54
N GLU A 158 6.67 7.35 -11.87
CA GLU A 158 6.41 8.46 -12.80
C GLU A 158 5.65 7.94 -14.03
N PRO A 159 4.44 8.43 -14.34
CA PRO A 159 3.63 9.34 -13.53
C PRO A 159 3.10 8.70 -12.25
N SER A 160 2.90 9.54 -11.24
CA SER A 160 2.34 9.12 -9.95
C SER A 160 0.94 9.69 -9.76
N ALA A 161 0.09 8.98 -9.03
CA ALA A 161 -1.24 9.43 -8.69
C ALA A 161 -1.70 8.93 -7.32
N GLU A 162 -2.56 9.69 -6.68
CA GLU A 162 -3.36 9.24 -5.54
C GLU A 162 -4.68 8.65 -6.03
N ILE A 163 -5.12 7.57 -5.38
CA ILE A 163 -6.34 6.83 -5.71
C ILE A 163 -7.45 7.29 -4.80
N ASP A 164 -8.45 7.95 -5.37
CA ASP A 164 -9.67 8.32 -4.66
C ASP A 164 -10.85 7.46 -5.12
N ILE A 165 -11.72 7.08 -4.18
CA ILE A 165 -13.03 6.50 -4.47
C ILE A 165 -14.14 7.50 -4.19
N TYR A 166 -15.21 7.45 -4.98
CA TYR A 166 -16.40 8.22 -4.71
C TYR A 166 -17.26 7.50 -3.67
N TRP A 167 -17.29 8.04 -2.46
CA TRP A 167 -18.04 7.52 -1.34
C TRP A 167 -19.49 8.04 -1.30
N GLY A 168 -19.66 9.26 -1.75
CA GLY A 168 -20.95 9.96 -1.74
C GLY A 168 -21.09 10.96 -0.61
N LEU A 169 -22.27 11.59 -0.55
CA LEU A 169 -22.64 12.62 0.44
C LEU A 169 -24.09 12.39 0.91
N LYS A 170 -24.45 11.15 1.24
CA LYS A 170 -25.81 10.77 1.61
C LYS A 170 -26.13 11.02 3.09
N THR A 171 -25.13 10.94 3.94
CA THR A 171 -25.26 11.06 5.39
C THR A 171 -24.35 12.16 5.90
N GLU A 172 -24.64 12.68 7.11
CA GLU A 172 -23.76 13.63 7.79
C GLU A 172 -22.36 13.04 8.05
N THR A 173 -22.30 11.73 8.31
CA THR A 173 -21.05 11.01 8.45
C THR A 173 -20.25 11.03 7.14
N ASP A 174 -20.89 10.79 5.99
CA ASP A 174 -20.23 10.86 4.67
C ASP A 174 -19.66 12.27 4.45
N TYR A 175 -20.42 13.30 4.76
CA TYR A 175 -19.98 14.68 4.62
C TYR A 175 -18.74 14.96 5.48
N ARG A 176 -18.72 14.47 6.71
CA ARG A 176 -17.60 14.64 7.63
C ARG A 176 -16.35 13.89 7.18
N ILE A 177 -16.44 12.61 6.80
CA ILE A 177 -15.28 11.80 6.43
C ILE A 177 -14.68 12.23 5.08
N THR A 178 -15.53 12.66 4.13
CA THR A 178 -15.09 13.15 2.82
C THR A 178 -14.74 14.65 2.80
N LYS A 179 -14.87 15.34 3.94
CA LYS A 179 -14.73 16.80 4.03
C LYS A 179 -15.64 17.54 3.02
N GLY A 180 -16.85 17.03 2.79
CA GLY A 180 -17.81 17.59 1.87
C GLY A 180 -17.54 17.38 0.38
N THR A 181 -16.48 16.65 0.02
CA THR A 181 -16.12 16.41 -1.38
C THR A 181 -16.81 15.20 -2.00
N GLY A 182 -17.25 14.26 -1.17
CA GLY A 182 -17.75 12.95 -1.57
C GLY A 182 -16.64 11.97 -2.00
N TRP A 183 -15.37 12.39 -1.97
CA TRP A 183 -14.22 11.58 -2.36
C TRP A 183 -13.35 11.21 -1.17
N LEU A 184 -12.82 10.00 -1.19
CA LEU A 184 -11.90 9.48 -0.17
C LEU A 184 -10.67 8.88 -0.86
N GLU A 185 -9.51 9.34 -0.41
CA GLU A 185 -8.23 8.75 -0.78
C GLU A 185 -8.07 7.39 -0.10
N ILE A 186 -7.69 6.38 -0.87
CA ILE A 186 -7.45 5.01 -0.38
C ILE A 186 -6.00 4.56 -0.57
N GLY A 187 -5.20 5.27 -1.36
CA GLY A 187 -3.80 4.90 -1.58
C GLY A 187 -3.12 5.69 -2.67
N GLY A 188 -1.88 5.30 -2.95
CA GLY A 188 -1.07 5.84 -4.03
C GLY A 188 -0.76 4.80 -5.09
N CYS A 189 -0.44 5.26 -6.31
CA CYS A 189 -0.07 4.39 -7.43
C CYS A 189 0.75 5.15 -8.47
N GLY A 190 1.33 4.42 -9.41
CA GLY A 190 2.04 5.00 -10.56
C GLY A 190 2.76 3.98 -11.40
N MET A 191 3.36 4.45 -12.49
CA MET A 191 4.28 3.63 -13.28
C MET A 191 5.62 3.58 -12.58
N VAL A 192 6.22 2.39 -12.50
CA VAL A 192 7.51 2.22 -11.83
C VAL A 192 8.58 3.02 -12.55
N ASP A 193 9.34 3.83 -11.80
CA ASP A 193 10.42 4.63 -12.36
C ASP A 193 11.50 3.72 -12.98
N PRO A 194 11.99 4.03 -14.19
CA PRO A 194 13.06 3.25 -14.85
C PRO A 194 14.31 3.05 -14.00
N ASN A 195 14.66 4.00 -13.13
CA ASN A 195 15.81 3.86 -12.25
C ASN A 195 15.57 2.81 -11.16
N VAL A 196 14.34 2.66 -10.68
CA VAL A 196 13.99 1.60 -9.73
C VAL A 196 14.17 0.23 -10.38
N LEU A 197 13.72 0.06 -11.63
CA LEU A 197 13.95 -1.17 -12.40
C LEU A 197 15.44 -1.47 -12.55
N LYS A 198 16.25 -0.46 -12.94
CA LYS A 198 17.71 -0.60 -13.06
C LYS A 198 18.38 -0.99 -11.75
N ASN A 199 17.99 -0.33 -10.65
CA ASN A 199 18.54 -0.60 -9.32
C ASN A 199 18.29 -2.06 -8.90
N CYS A 200 17.18 -2.65 -9.36
CA CYS A 200 16.80 -4.03 -9.10
C CYS A 200 17.23 -5.03 -10.20
N GLY A 201 18.07 -4.60 -11.16
CA GLY A 201 18.60 -5.48 -12.20
C GLY A 201 17.65 -5.82 -13.34
N ILE A 202 16.57 -5.04 -13.52
CA ILE A 202 15.60 -5.20 -14.61
C ILE A 202 15.87 -4.16 -15.70
N ASN A 203 15.92 -4.61 -16.97
CA ASN A 203 16.14 -3.71 -18.10
C ASN A 203 14.88 -2.86 -18.40
N PRO A 204 14.90 -1.53 -18.19
CA PRO A 204 13.75 -0.66 -18.43
C PRO A 204 13.47 -0.39 -19.92
N ASP A 205 14.40 -0.72 -20.83
CA ASP A 205 14.16 -0.61 -22.26
C ASP A 205 13.31 -1.76 -22.81
N GLU A 206 13.24 -2.87 -22.06
CA GLU A 206 12.46 -4.06 -22.40
C GLU A 206 11.18 -4.22 -21.57
N HIS A 207 11.16 -3.65 -20.38
CA HIS A 207 10.08 -3.85 -19.42
C HIS A 207 9.60 -2.53 -18.84
N THR A 208 8.30 -2.48 -18.65
CA THR A 208 7.61 -1.41 -17.91
C THR A 208 6.79 -2.03 -16.79
N GLY A 209 6.33 -1.22 -15.86
CA GLY A 209 5.51 -1.75 -14.78
C GLY A 209 4.75 -0.66 -14.04
N PHE A 210 3.81 -1.09 -13.22
CA PHE A 210 3.11 -0.22 -12.30
C PHE A 210 3.18 -0.76 -10.88
N ALA A 211 3.05 0.16 -9.93
CA ALA A 211 2.91 -0.15 -8.51
C ALA A 211 1.74 0.62 -7.90
N PHE A 212 1.19 0.07 -6.84
CA PHE A 212 0.17 0.73 -6.02
C PHE A 212 0.33 0.31 -4.56
N GLY A 213 -0.13 1.17 -3.64
CA GLY A 213 -0.11 0.88 -2.21
C GLY A 213 -1.34 1.42 -1.50
N MET A 214 -1.92 0.61 -0.61
CA MET A 214 -3.12 0.95 0.15
C MET A 214 -2.97 0.55 1.62
N GLY A 215 -3.42 1.44 2.52
CA GLY A 215 -3.48 1.15 3.95
C GLY A 215 -4.69 0.29 4.28
N VAL A 216 -4.47 -0.86 4.92
CA VAL A 216 -5.54 -1.82 5.28
C VAL A 216 -6.51 -1.20 6.27
N GLU A 217 -5.99 -0.47 7.27
CA GLU A 217 -6.80 0.22 8.27
C GLU A 217 -7.73 1.26 7.63
N ARG A 218 -7.23 2.00 6.62
CA ARG A 218 -8.05 2.98 5.91
C ARG A 218 -9.24 2.30 5.23
N ILE A 219 -9.02 1.18 4.57
CA ILE A 219 -10.06 0.39 3.91
C ILE A 219 -11.03 -0.20 4.95
N ALA A 220 -10.50 -0.76 6.05
CA ALA A 220 -11.32 -1.30 7.14
C ALA A 220 -12.19 -0.22 7.80
N MET A 221 -11.64 0.97 8.06
CA MET A 221 -12.39 2.11 8.59
C MET A 221 -13.57 2.48 7.69
N LEU A 222 -13.37 2.46 6.37
CA LEU A 222 -14.42 2.74 5.40
C LEU A 222 -15.51 1.65 5.41
N LEU A 223 -15.12 0.37 5.32
CA LEU A 223 -16.04 -0.75 5.25
C LEU A 223 -16.91 -0.88 6.52
N TYR A 224 -16.30 -0.67 7.68
CA TYR A 224 -16.97 -0.83 8.97
C TYR A 224 -17.45 0.50 9.59
N GLN A 225 -17.28 1.63 8.88
CA GLN A 225 -17.66 2.97 9.34
C GLN A 225 -17.02 3.35 10.69
N ILE A 226 -15.77 2.92 10.90
CA ILE A 226 -14.98 3.21 12.09
C ILE A 226 -14.33 4.59 11.92
N GLY A 227 -14.58 5.49 12.87
CA GLY A 227 -14.10 6.88 12.82
C GLY A 227 -12.71 7.10 13.43
N ASP A 228 -12.15 6.11 14.09
CA ASP A 228 -10.90 6.22 14.84
C ASP A 228 -10.05 4.95 14.67
N ILE A 229 -8.86 5.13 14.11
CA ILE A 229 -7.92 4.02 13.82
C ILE A 229 -7.46 3.30 15.10
N ARG A 230 -7.43 4.01 16.23
CA ARG A 230 -6.98 3.46 17.53
C ARG A 230 -7.85 2.29 18.00
N MET A 231 -9.13 2.26 17.58
CA MET A 231 -10.05 1.17 17.90
C MET A 231 -9.59 -0.20 17.39
N PHE A 232 -8.69 -0.23 16.40
CA PHE A 232 -8.11 -1.50 15.93
C PHE A 232 -6.98 -2.02 16.83
N TYR A 233 -6.49 -1.22 17.77
CA TYR A 233 -5.33 -1.51 18.61
C TYR A 233 -5.67 -1.50 20.11
N GLU A 234 -6.91 -1.17 20.46
CA GLU A 234 -7.45 -1.23 21.83
C GLU A 234 -8.17 -2.57 22.00
N ASN A 235 -7.86 -3.30 23.09
CA ASN A 235 -8.56 -4.54 23.51
C ASN A 235 -9.64 -4.23 24.54
#